data_4550f3ade019d88320d8ab942d519117
#
_entry.id   4550f3ade019d88320d8ab942d519117
#
_cell.length_a   1.000
_cell.length_b   1.000
_cell.length_c   1.000
_cell.angle_alpha   90.00
_cell.angle_beta   90.00
_cell.angle_gamma   90.00
#
_symmetry.space_group_name_H-M   'P 1'
#
loop_
_entity.id
_entity.type
_entity.pdbx_description
1 polymer ?
#
loop_
_entity_poly.entity_id
_entity_poly.type
_entity_poly.pdbx_seq_one_letter_code
_entity_poly.pdbx_strand_id
1 'polypeptide(L)'
;MDVSPYWNFSDPAASEAALRKALATVANSDDELSLETQIARTYGLRSRFDAAHALLDRIEPRLASAGAEPRVRYLLERGRTLRSSKAPERARPLFVEAADRARTAGLDALEVDALHMIALVEPGPAEQLQWSRKALAVAAASSEPAARNWDASLANNIGMSLHDAGRYDEALASFETALAARERIGAATRVREARWMIAWALRSLRRHDDALAVLARLEAEYAAAGQPDGYVFEEIGENLLAQKKDEAARPYFAKAWALLSADTSLDRPSDERLARLQRLSR
;
A
#
# COMPACT_ATOMS: atom_id res chain seq x y z
N MET A 1 -14.92 17.23 -3.03
CA MET A 1 -14.65 17.38 -1.57
C MET A 1 -13.36 16.66 -1.19
N ASP A 2 -12.44 17.31 -0.44
CA ASP A 2 -11.27 16.59 0.14
C ASP A 2 -11.71 15.80 1.39
N VAL A 3 -11.54 14.49 1.33
CA VAL A 3 -11.87 13.57 2.43
C VAL A 3 -10.65 13.15 3.26
N SER A 4 -9.44 13.54 2.82
CA SER A 4 -8.17 13.14 3.45
C SER A 4 -8.07 13.51 4.94
N PRO A 5 -8.58 14.70 5.40
CA PRO A 5 -8.49 15.08 6.80
C PRO A 5 -9.24 14.16 7.78
N TYR A 6 -10.16 13.34 7.28
CA TYR A 6 -10.99 12.45 8.11
C TYR A 6 -10.39 11.05 8.25
N TRP A 7 -9.26 10.76 7.55
CA TRP A 7 -8.70 9.43 7.51
C TRP A 7 -7.57 9.20 8.51
N ASN A 8 -7.75 8.15 9.30
CA ASN A 8 -6.70 7.44 10.03
C ASN A 8 -6.76 5.97 9.64
N PHE A 9 -5.88 5.53 8.73
CA PHE A 9 -5.90 4.15 8.21
C PHE A 9 -5.50 3.11 9.25
N SER A 10 -4.81 3.50 10.33
CA SER A 10 -4.50 2.61 11.45
C SER A 10 -5.68 2.44 12.42
N ASP A 11 -6.67 3.34 12.35
CA ASP A 11 -7.91 3.26 13.13
C ASP A 11 -9.13 3.63 12.25
N PRO A 12 -9.65 2.67 11.47
CA PRO A 12 -10.83 2.92 10.64
C PRO A 12 -12.10 3.24 11.44
N ALA A 13 -12.17 2.89 12.73
CA ALA A 13 -13.32 3.25 13.57
C ALA A 13 -13.28 4.74 13.93
N ALA A 14 -12.10 5.28 14.25
CA ALA A 14 -11.92 6.72 14.44
C ALA A 14 -12.22 7.48 13.15
N SER A 15 -11.81 6.97 11.98
CA SER A 15 -12.17 7.55 10.67
C SER A 15 -13.67 7.58 10.45
N GLU A 16 -14.40 6.51 10.77
CA GLU A 16 -15.86 6.49 10.70
C GLU A 16 -16.47 7.59 11.56
N ALA A 17 -16.01 7.74 12.80
CA ALA A 17 -16.53 8.76 13.69
C ALA A 17 -16.31 10.19 13.14
N ALA A 18 -15.12 10.46 12.60
CA ALA A 18 -14.80 11.75 11.97
C ALA A 18 -15.67 12.02 10.73
N LEU A 19 -15.82 11.02 9.85
CA LEU A 19 -16.67 11.13 8.66
C LEU A 19 -18.14 11.36 9.02
N ARG A 20 -18.67 10.68 10.03
CA ARG A 20 -20.05 10.90 10.51
C ARG A 20 -20.25 12.29 11.11
N LYS A 21 -19.25 12.82 11.81
CA LYS A 21 -19.29 14.20 12.31
C LYS A 21 -19.34 15.20 11.17
N ALA A 22 -18.51 15.00 10.12
CA ALA A 22 -18.55 15.83 8.92
C ALA A 22 -19.90 15.73 8.20
N LEU A 23 -20.43 14.51 8.07
CA LEU A 23 -21.74 14.25 7.44
C LEU A 23 -22.88 15.01 8.10
N ALA A 24 -22.84 15.19 9.42
CA ALA A 24 -23.89 15.92 10.17
C ALA A 24 -23.90 17.43 9.87
N THR A 25 -22.86 17.98 9.26
CA THR A 25 -22.69 19.42 9.01
C THR A 25 -22.65 19.79 7.53
N VAL A 26 -22.56 18.81 6.64
CA VAL A 26 -22.49 19.06 5.19
C VAL A 26 -23.89 19.40 4.66
N ALA A 27 -23.95 20.40 3.78
CA ALA A 27 -25.20 20.86 3.17
C ALA A 27 -25.33 20.48 1.68
N ASN A 28 -24.21 20.10 1.06
CA ASN A 28 -24.14 19.71 -0.35
C ASN A 28 -24.39 18.22 -0.50
N SER A 29 -25.34 17.82 -1.36
CA SER A 29 -25.71 16.42 -1.57
C SER A 29 -24.57 15.56 -2.15
N ASP A 30 -23.71 16.12 -2.98
CA ASP A 30 -22.56 15.40 -3.55
C ASP A 30 -21.47 15.15 -2.49
N ASP A 31 -21.25 16.10 -1.61
CA ASP A 31 -20.34 15.96 -0.47
C ASP A 31 -20.89 14.93 0.55
N GLU A 32 -22.21 14.97 0.80
CA GLU A 32 -22.89 13.97 1.63
C GLU A 32 -22.67 12.56 1.08
N LEU A 33 -22.95 12.34 -0.22
CA LEU A 33 -22.75 11.05 -0.88
C LEU A 33 -21.27 10.63 -0.85
N SER A 34 -20.35 11.57 -1.06
CA SER A 34 -18.91 11.29 -0.99
C SER A 34 -18.50 10.81 0.39
N LEU A 35 -18.96 11.46 1.47
CA LEU A 35 -18.71 11.04 2.85
C LEU A 35 -19.33 9.67 3.16
N GLU A 36 -20.57 9.41 2.72
CA GLU A 36 -21.21 8.11 2.90
C GLU A 36 -20.42 6.97 2.23
N THR A 37 -19.85 7.19 1.01
CA THR A 37 -18.98 6.19 0.37
C THR A 37 -17.74 5.90 1.20
N GLN A 38 -17.14 6.93 1.83
CA GLN A 38 -15.97 6.75 2.69
C GLN A 38 -16.33 6.04 4.02
N ILE A 39 -17.53 6.25 4.55
CA ILE A 39 -18.03 5.44 5.68
C ILE A 39 -18.14 3.97 5.27
N ALA A 40 -18.65 3.66 4.06
CA ALA A 40 -18.66 2.28 3.55
C ALA A 40 -17.26 1.68 3.47
N ARG A 41 -16.25 2.47 3.06
CA ARG A 41 -14.83 2.06 3.06
C ARG A 41 -14.35 1.67 4.46
N THR A 42 -14.72 2.43 5.52
CA THR A 42 -14.34 2.07 6.89
C THR A 42 -14.92 0.72 7.32
N TYR A 43 -16.11 0.36 6.82
CA TYR A 43 -16.69 -0.97 7.04
C TYR A 43 -15.90 -2.06 6.33
N GLY A 44 -15.55 -1.84 5.05
CA GLY A 44 -14.72 -2.76 4.26
C GLY A 44 -13.37 -3.05 4.92
N LEU A 45 -12.68 -2.01 5.41
CA LEU A 45 -11.40 -2.15 6.13
C LEU A 45 -11.50 -2.95 7.43
N ARG A 46 -12.69 -3.01 8.04
CA ARG A 46 -12.98 -3.82 9.24
C ARG A 46 -13.67 -5.14 8.91
N SER A 47 -13.63 -5.58 7.65
CA SER A 47 -14.27 -6.82 7.15
C SER A 47 -15.78 -6.88 7.39
N ARG A 48 -16.44 -5.74 7.60
CA ARG A 48 -17.90 -5.63 7.74
C ARG A 48 -18.57 -5.47 6.37
N PHE A 49 -18.36 -6.45 5.49
CA PHE A 49 -18.72 -6.35 4.08
C PHE A 49 -20.24 -6.17 3.86
N ASP A 50 -21.07 -6.88 4.63
CA ASP A 50 -22.53 -6.74 4.53
C ASP A 50 -22.99 -5.31 4.88
N ALA A 51 -22.41 -4.72 5.91
CA ALA A 51 -22.70 -3.33 6.27
C ALA A 51 -22.22 -2.33 5.21
N ALA A 52 -21.06 -2.59 4.59
CA ALA A 52 -20.56 -1.78 3.48
C ALA A 52 -21.51 -1.87 2.27
N HIS A 53 -21.92 -3.09 1.88
CA HIS A 53 -22.86 -3.29 0.78
C HIS A 53 -24.21 -2.62 1.06
N ALA A 54 -24.79 -2.83 2.24
CA ALA A 54 -26.08 -2.23 2.61
C ALA A 54 -26.04 -0.68 2.60
N LEU A 55 -24.91 -0.07 2.98
CA LEU A 55 -24.76 1.39 2.87
C LEU A 55 -24.67 1.82 1.41
N LEU A 56 -23.86 1.14 0.60
CA LEU A 56 -23.71 1.45 -0.82
C LEU A 56 -25.03 1.24 -1.60
N ASP A 57 -25.84 0.23 -1.25
CA ASP A 57 -27.16 0.00 -1.86
C ASP A 57 -28.14 1.17 -1.60
N ARG A 58 -28.03 1.82 -0.43
CA ARG A 58 -28.80 3.04 -0.11
C ARG A 58 -28.33 4.29 -0.86
N ILE A 59 -27.04 4.35 -1.17
CA ILE A 59 -26.43 5.46 -1.93
C ILE A 59 -26.83 5.37 -3.41
N GLU A 60 -26.84 4.17 -3.97
CA GLU A 60 -26.96 3.92 -5.42
C GLU A 60 -28.12 4.66 -6.10
N PRO A 61 -29.37 4.63 -5.62
CA PRO A 61 -30.48 5.35 -6.27
C PRO A 61 -30.27 6.89 -6.30
N ARG A 62 -29.55 7.44 -5.35
CA ARG A 62 -29.27 8.88 -5.22
C ARG A 62 -28.23 9.35 -6.23
N LEU A 63 -27.43 8.43 -6.79
CA LEU A 63 -26.40 8.77 -7.76
C LEU A 63 -26.96 9.25 -9.11
N ALA A 64 -28.22 8.98 -9.42
CA ALA A 64 -28.85 9.42 -10.66
C ALA A 64 -28.79 10.94 -10.88
N SER A 65 -28.89 11.72 -9.79
CA SER A 65 -28.80 13.18 -9.80
C SER A 65 -27.46 13.74 -9.32
N ALA A 66 -26.52 12.88 -8.92
CA ALA A 66 -25.23 13.30 -8.36
C ALA A 66 -24.24 13.71 -9.44
N GLY A 67 -23.23 14.49 -9.06
CA GLY A 67 -22.05 14.81 -9.88
C GLY A 67 -21.13 13.62 -10.14
N ALA A 68 -20.04 13.89 -10.81
CA ALA A 68 -19.09 12.83 -11.20
C ALA A 68 -18.35 12.23 -10.00
N GLU A 69 -17.90 13.06 -9.04
CA GLU A 69 -17.07 12.62 -7.93
C GLU A 69 -17.75 11.55 -7.06
N PRO A 70 -18.97 11.74 -6.51
CA PRO A 70 -19.61 10.71 -5.70
C PRO A 70 -19.89 9.42 -6.48
N ARG A 71 -20.17 9.50 -7.78
CA ARG A 71 -20.34 8.32 -8.65
C ARG A 71 -19.04 7.52 -8.76
N VAL A 72 -17.92 8.18 -8.98
CA VAL A 72 -16.60 7.53 -9.05
C VAL A 72 -16.23 6.92 -7.70
N ARG A 73 -16.43 7.65 -6.60
CA ARG A 73 -16.19 7.13 -5.24
C ARG A 73 -17.05 5.90 -4.93
N TYR A 74 -18.33 5.93 -5.30
CA TYR A 74 -19.21 4.77 -5.14
C TYR A 74 -18.66 3.54 -5.86
N LEU A 75 -18.28 3.67 -7.14
CA LEU A 75 -17.72 2.56 -7.93
C LEU A 75 -16.45 2.00 -7.30
N LEU A 76 -15.56 2.88 -6.84
CA LEU A 76 -14.34 2.49 -6.14
C LEU A 76 -14.63 1.71 -4.86
N GLU A 77 -15.52 2.19 -4.01
CA GLU A 77 -15.79 1.53 -2.73
C GLU A 77 -16.62 0.25 -2.89
N ARG A 78 -17.52 0.19 -3.87
CA ARG A 78 -18.23 -1.04 -4.24
C ARG A 78 -17.23 -2.10 -4.73
N GLY A 79 -16.32 -1.71 -5.63
CA GLY A 79 -15.25 -2.57 -6.12
C GLY A 79 -14.32 -3.06 -5.01
N ARG A 80 -13.88 -2.18 -4.11
CA ARG A 80 -13.04 -2.56 -2.95
C ARG A 80 -13.73 -3.56 -2.04
N THR A 81 -15.01 -3.34 -1.75
CA THR A 81 -15.79 -4.26 -0.91
C THR A 81 -15.87 -5.65 -1.55
N LEU A 82 -16.14 -5.72 -2.86
CA LEU A 82 -16.15 -6.99 -3.62
C LEU A 82 -14.78 -7.66 -3.64
N ARG A 83 -13.71 -6.91 -3.93
CA ARG A 83 -12.34 -7.44 -3.91
C ARG A 83 -11.98 -8.04 -2.56
N SER A 84 -12.25 -7.32 -1.48
CA SER A 84 -11.92 -7.73 -0.11
C SER A 84 -12.77 -8.91 0.35
N SER A 85 -14.01 -9.06 -0.17
CA SER A 85 -14.87 -10.23 0.03
C SER A 85 -14.59 -11.38 -0.94
N LYS A 86 -13.42 -11.38 -1.60
CA LYS A 86 -12.91 -12.45 -2.48
C LYS A 86 -13.68 -12.62 -3.81
N ALA A 87 -14.21 -11.54 -4.37
CA ALA A 87 -14.85 -11.50 -5.68
C ALA A 87 -14.16 -10.48 -6.62
N PRO A 88 -12.84 -10.62 -6.91
CA PRO A 88 -12.08 -9.64 -7.71
C PRO A 88 -12.59 -9.52 -9.15
N GLU A 89 -13.11 -10.61 -9.73
CA GLU A 89 -13.69 -10.62 -11.08
C GLU A 89 -14.94 -9.71 -11.19
N ARG A 90 -15.71 -9.57 -10.11
CA ARG A 90 -16.86 -8.64 -10.02
C ARG A 90 -16.42 -7.22 -9.72
N ALA A 91 -15.29 -7.03 -9.08
CA ALA A 91 -14.73 -5.72 -8.75
C ALA A 91 -14.13 -5.02 -9.99
N ARG A 92 -13.46 -5.78 -10.86
CA ARG A 92 -12.73 -5.26 -12.01
C ARG A 92 -13.55 -4.32 -12.91
N PRO A 93 -14.76 -4.67 -13.39
CA PRO A 93 -15.55 -3.78 -14.24
C PRO A 93 -15.90 -2.45 -13.55
N LEU A 94 -16.12 -2.46 -12.23
CA LEU A 94 -16.40 -1.25 -11.48
C LEU A 94 -15.19 -0.31 -11.44
N PHE A 95 -13.98 -0.85 -11.28
CA PHE A 95 -12.75 -0.04 -11.31
C PHE A 95 -12.47 0.52 -12.71
N VAL A 96 -12.77 -0.24 -13.78
CA VAL A 96 -12.63 0.25 -15.16
C VAL A 96 -13.60 1.42 -15.40
N GLU A 97 -14.87 1.27 -15.01
CA GLU A 97 -15.86 2.33 -15.12
C GLU A 97 -15.46 3.56 -14.26
N ALA A 98 -14.94 3.34 -13.05
CA ALA A 98 -14.46 4.43 -12.19
C ALA A 98 -13.32 5.22 -12.86
N ALA A 99 -12.34 4.54 -13.45
CA ALA A 99 -11.22 5.18 -14.16
C ALA A 99 -11.70 6.01 -15.35
N ASP A 100 -12.60 5.47 -16.16
CA ASP A 100 -13.14 6.17 -17.35
C ASP A 100 -13.97 7.40 -16.97
N ARG A 101 -14.80 7.30 -15.93
CA ARG A 101 -15.57 8.43 -15.41
C ARG A 101 -14.67 9.48 -14.77
N ALA A 102 -13.68 9.09 -13.99
CA ALA A 102 -12.73 10.00 -13.35
C ALA A 102 -11.94 10.78 -14.41
N ARG A 103 -11.40 10.09 -15.42
CA ARG A 103 -10.70 10.72 -16.55
C ARG A 103 -11.58 11.74 -17.29
N THR A 104 -12.81 11.36 -17.60
CA THR A 104 -13.76 12.25 -18.32
C THR A 104 -14.10 13.49 -17.52
N ALA A 105 -14.10 13.40 -16.20
CA ALA A 105 -14.43 14.48 -15.28
C ALA A 105 -13.19 15.29 -14.81
N GLY A 106 -11.97 14.91 -15.20
CA GLY A 106 -10.74 15.57 -14.76
C GLY A 106 -10.44 15.36 -13.27
N LEU A 107 -10.82 14.19 -12.70
CA LEU A 107 -10.62 13.82 -11.31
C LEU A 107 -9.36 12.95 -11.19
N ASP A 108 -8.19 13.55 -11.42
CA ASP A 108 -6.92 12.84 -11.58
C ASP A 108 -6.60 11.89 -10.41
N ALA A 109 -6.78 12.34 -9.16
CA ALA A 109 -6.51 11.50 -7.99
C ALA A 109 -7.41 10.26 -7.94
N LEU A 110 -8.67 10.36 -8.36
CA LEU A 110 -9.59 9.23 -8.41
C LEU A 110 -9.32 8.34 -9.63
N GLU A 111 -8.85 8.91 -10.77
CA GLU A 111 -8.39 8.11 -11.91
C GLU A 111 -7.19 7.25 -11.52
N VAL A 112 -6.18 7.85 -10.88
CA VAL A 112 -4.99 7.12 -10.39
C VAL A 112 -5.39 6.01 -9.43
N ASP A 113 -6.27 6.30 -8.48
CA ASP A 113 -6.78 5.31 -7.53
C ASP A 113 -7.50 4.14 -8.24
N ALA A 114 -8.35 4.44 -9.21
CA ALA A 114 -9.06 3.41 -9.99
C ALA A 114 -8.11 2.54 -10.82
N LEU A 115 -7.14 3.14 -11.49
CA LEU A 115 -6.11 2.42 -12.26
C LEU A 115 -5.26 1.52 -11.35
N HIS A 116 -4.90 2.00 -10.15
CA HIS A 116 -4.23 1.19 -9.13
C HIS A 116 -5.09 0.00 -8.70
N MET A 117 -6.39 0.22 -8.46
CA MET A 117 -7.30 -0.86 -8.08
C MET A 117 -7.48 -1.89 -9.19
N ILE A 118 -7.43 -1.49 -10.48
CA ILE A 118 -7.41 -2.44 -11.61
C ILE A 118 -6.16 -3.30 -11.53
N ALA A 119 -4.99 -2.71 -11.34
CA ALA A 119 -3.73 -3.45 -11.20
C ALA A 119 -3.81 -4.53 -10.11
N LEU A 120 -4.46 -4.22 -8.97
CA LEU A 120 -4.60 -5.15 -7.85
C LEU A 120 -5.57 -6.31 -8.07
N VAL A 121 -6.37 -6.29 -9.13
CA VAL A 121 -7.33 -7.37 -9.46
C VAL A 121 -6.98 -8.11 -10.74
N GLU A 122 -5.96 -7.66 -11.47
CA GLU A 122 -5.44 -8.39 -12.63
C GLU A 122 -4.73 -9.65 -12.18
N PRO A 123 -4.98 -10.79 -12.86
CA PRO A 123 -4.43 -12.08 -12.45
C PRO A 123 -2.94 -12.24 -12.79
N GLY A 124 -2.46 -11.53 -13.82
CA GLY A 124 -1.12 -11.67 -14.34
C GLY A 124 -0.18 -10.52 -13.95
N PRO A 125 1.11 -10.81 -13.64
CA PRO A 125 2.07 -9.77 -13.26
C PRO A 125 2.35 -8.76 -14.39
N ALA A 126 2.25 -9.17 -15.64
CA ALA A 126 2.46 -8.29 -16.79
C ALA A 126 1.34 -7.24 -16.89
N GLU A 127 0.09 -7.65 -16.74
CA GLU A 127 -1.07 -6.77 -16.73
C GLU A 127 -1.07 -5.86 -15.50
N GLN A 128 -0.74 -6.38 -14.32
CA GLN A 128 -0.58 -5.60 -13.09
C GLN A 128 0.44 -4.48 -13.28
N LEU A 129 1.60 -4.81 -13.87
CA LEU A 129 2.66 -3.85 -14.16
C LEU A 129 2.21 -2.79 -15.19
N GLN A 130 1.49 -3.19 -16.23
CA GLN A 130 0.96 -2.28 -17.25
C GLN A 130 0.01 -1.24 -16.64
N TRP A 131 -0.94 -1.67 -15.82
CA TRP A 131 -1.89 -0.78 -15.16
C TRP A 131 -1.23 0.13 -14.13
N SER A 132 -0.26 -0.41 -13.35
CA SER A 132 0.51 0.40 -12.40
C SER A 132 1.33 1.49 -13.09
N ARG A 133 1.94 1.20 -14.24
CA ARG A 133 2.66 2.18 -15.06
C ARG A 133 1.71 3.25 -15.64
N LYS A 134 0.50 2.85 -16.07
CA LYS A 134 -0.51 3.80 -16.54
C LYS A 134 -0.96 4.73 -15.41
N ALA A 135 -1.19 4.21 -14.21
CA ALA A 135 -1.51 5.01 -13.03
C ALA A 135 -0.38 6.01 -12.70
N LEU A 136 0.87 5.54 -12.74
CA LEU A 136 2.04 6.39 -12.49
C LEU A 136 2.18 7.52 -13.54
N ALA A 137 1.88 7.24 -14.81
CA ALA A 137 1.91 8.25 -15.86
C ALA A 137 0.86 9.34 -15.65
N VAL A 138 -0.37 8.97 -15.24
CA VAL A 138 -1.42 9.95 -14.87
C VAL A 138 -0.98 10.78 -13.66
N ALA A 139 -0.48 10.15 -12.61
CA ALA A 139 0.00 10.82 -11.41
C ALA A 139 1.13 11.84 -11.73
N ALA A 140 2.08 11.44 -12.58
CA ALA A 140 3.20 12.30 -12.98
C ALA A 140 2.77 13.50 -13.85
N ALA A 141 1.74 13.34 -14.67
CA ALA A 141 1.22 14.39 -15.54
C ALA A 141 0.27 15.36 -14.82
N SER A 142 -0.27 14.99 -13.67
CA SER A 142 -1.26 15.77 -12.94
C SER A 142 -0.64 17.00 -12.26
N SER A 143 -1.39 18.10 -12.23
CA SER A 143 -1.08 19.26 -11.39
C SER A 143 -1.64 19.13 -9.97
N GLU A 144 -2.53 18.16 -9.71
CA GLU A 144 -3.17 17.93 -8.43
C GLU A 144 -2.20 17.23 -7.44
N PRO A 145 -1.89 17.84 -6.28
CA PRO A 145 -0.97 17.22 -5.31
C PRO A 145 -1.43 15.86 -4.82
N ALA A 146 -2.74 15.65 -4.66
CA ALA A 146 -3.32 14.38 -4.24
C ALA A 146 -3.07 13.26 -5.25
N ALA A 147 -3.15 13.56 -6.57
CA ALA A 147 -2.79 12.61 -7.62
C ALA A 147 -1.28 12.34 -7.65
N ARG A 148 -0.46 13.39 -7.57
CA ARG A 148 1.02 13.29 -7.63
C ARG A 148 1.61 12.44 -6.51
N ASN A 149 1.05 12.51 -5.31
CA ASN A 149 1.55 11.76 -4.15
C ASN A 149 1.30 10.24 -4.24
N TRP A 150 0.55 9.78 -5.24
CA TRP A 150 0.44 8.35 -5.54
C TRP A 150 1.73 7.74 -6.09
N ASP A 151 2.66 8.56 -6.60
CA ASP A 151 3.93 8.08 -7.18
C ASP A 151 4.71 7.19 -6.20
N ALA A 152 4.71 7.52 -4.90
CA ALA A 152 5.37 6.73 -3.88
C ALA A 152 4.85 5.29 -3.78
N SER A 153 3.53 5.12 -3.76
CA SER A 153 2.90 3.80 -3.65
C SER A 153 2.98 3.03 -4.97
N LEU A 154 2.77 3.72 -6.08
CA LEU A 154 2.82 3.11 -7.41
C LEU A 154 4.22 2.62 -7.77
N ALA A 155 5.25 3.43 -7.53
CA ALA A 155 6.63 3.04 -7.77
C ALA A 155 7.03 1.83 -6.89
N ASN A 156 6.59 1.80 -5.62
CA ASN A 156 6.80 0.65 -4.75
C ASN A 156 6.15 -0.63 -5.32
N ASN A 157 4.89 -0.55 -5.76
CA ASN A 157 4.17 -1.72 -6.30
C ASN A 157 4.77 -2.19 -7.63
N ILE A 158 5.21 -1.26 -8.48
CA ILE A 158 5.96 -1.58 -9.70
C ILE A 158 7.26 -2.32 -9.34
N GLY A 159 8.01 -1.82 -8.35
CA GLY A 159 9.21 -2.46 -7.85
C GLY A 159 8.97 -3.89 -7.36
N MET A 160 7.90 -4.11 -6.59
CA MET A 160 7.49 -5.45 -6.14
C MET A 160 7.20 -6.39 -7.31
N SER A 161 6.36 -5.95 -8.27
CA SER A 161 6.02 -6.77 -9.44
C SER A 161 7.24 -7.11 -10.30
N LEU A 162 8.18 -6.17 -10.44
CA LEU A 162 9.43 -6.38 -11.17
C LEU A 162 10.36 -7.33 -10.43
N HIS A 163 10.44 -7.21 -9.10
CA HIS A 163 11.24 -8.11 -8.28
C HIS A 163 10.73 -9.54 -8.34
N ASP A 164 9.41 -9.76 -8.25
CA ASP A 164 8.78 -11.07 -8.38
C ASP A 164 9.00 -11.68 -9.76
N ALA A 165 9.14 -10.84 -10.79
CA ALA A 165 9.50 -11.25 -12.15
C ALA A 165 11.01 -11.48 -12.36
N GLY A 166 11.84 -11.34 -11.33
CA GLY A 166 13.30 -11.49 -11.41
C GLY A 166 14.02 -10.31 -12.11
N ARG A 167 13.33 -9.20 -12.35
CA ARG A 167 13.85 -7.98 -13.02
C ARG A 167 14.43 -7.03 -11.97
N TYR A 168 15.46 -7.48 -11.27
CA TYR A 168 15.94 -6.84 -10.04
C TYR A 168 16.52 -5.43 -10.24
N ASP A 169 17.20 -5.16 -11.38
CA ASP A 169 17.72 -3.79 -11.67
C ASP A 169 16.58 -2.79 -11.84
N GLU A 170 15.51 -3.18 -12.53
CA GLU A 170 14.34 -2.34 -12.72
C GLU A 170 13.53 -2.19 -11.42
N ALA A 171 13.49 -3.24 -10.60
CA ALA A 171 12.89 -3.20 -9.28
C ALA A 171 13.64 -2.21 -8.36
N LEU A 172 14.97 -2.26 -8.36
CA LEU A 172 15.81 -1.32 -7.60
C LEU A 172 15.51 0.13 -8.01
N ALA A 173 15.53 0.45 -9.30
CA ALA A 173 15.23 1.80 -9.80
C ALA A 173 13.82 2.27 -9.39
N SER A 174 12.85 1.36 -9.37
CA SER A 174 11.47 1.66 -8.93
C SER A 174 11.40 1.93 -7.42
N PHE A 175 12.12 1.15 -6.59
CA PHE A 175 12.20 1.40 -5.15
C PHE A 175 12.94 2.70 -4.80
N GLU A 176 13.97 3.06 -5.56
CA GLU A 176 14.66 4.36 -5.43
C GLU A 176 13.72 5.52 -5.76
N THR A 177 12.89 5.38 -6.80
CA THR A 177 11.83 6.34 -7.13
C THR A 177 10.81 6.47 -6.00
N ALA A 178 10.39 5.34 -5.42
CA ALA A 178 9.48 5.31 -4.27
C ALA A 178 10.09 5.98 -3.03
N LEU A 179 11.40 5.77 -2.78
CA LEU A 179 12.13 6.40 -1.68
C LEU A 179 12.13 7.94 -1.85
N ALA A 180 12.52 8.43 -3.01
CA ALA A 180 12.55 9.88 -3.29
C ALA A 180 11.16 10.53 -3.11
N ALA A 181 10.10 9.85 -3.56
CA ALA A 181 8.73 10.32 -3.36
C ALA A 181 8.32 10.34 -1.87
N ARG A 182 8.68 9.31 -1.09
CA ARG A 182 8.39 9.23 0.36
C ARG A 182 9.17 10.28 1.16
N GLU A 183 10.41 10.58 0.79
CA GLU A 183 11.21 11.65 1.38
C GLU A 183 10.59 13.03 1.10
N ARG A 184 10.12 13.28 -0.13
CA ARG A 184 9.39 14.51 -0.50
C ARG A 184 8.11 14.69 0.32
N ILE A 185 7.37 13.61 0.59
CA ILE A 185 6.12 13.62 1.38
C ILE A 185 6.40 13.78 2.87
N GLY A 186 7.61 13.43 3.34
CA GLY A 186 7.98 13.51 4.76
C GLY A 186 7.46 12.34 5.60
N ALA A 187 7.18 11.18 5.01
CA ALA A 187 6.62 10.01 5.69
C ALA A 187 7.73 9.11 6.28
N ALA A 188 8.28 9.47 7.43
CA ALA A 188 9.48 8.83 8.02
C ALA A 188 9.41 7.30 8.09
N THR A 189 8.30 6.71 8.54
CA THR A 189 8.15 5.24 8.58
C THR A 189 8.21 4.66 7.18
N ARG A 190 7.53 5.26 6.20
CA ARG A 190 7.51 4.79 4.81
C ARG A 190 8.86 4.95 4.12
N VAL A 191 9.66 5.95 4.52
CA VAL A 191 11.06 6.12 4.06
C VAL A 191 11.90 4.93 4.51
N ARG A 192 11.79 4.49 5.78
CA ARG A 192 12.49 3.31 6.28
C ARG A 192 12.10 2.03 5.53
N GLU A 193 10.80 1.84 5.29
CA GLU A 193 10.30 0.72 4.48
C GLU A 193 10.89 0.73 3.05
N ALA A 194 10.95 1.90 2.39
CA ALA A 194 11.53 2.01 1.05
C ALA A 194 13.03 1.66 1.04
N ARG A 195 13.78 2.09 2.04
CA ARG A 195 15.19 1.71 2.17
C ARG A 195 15.38 0.21 2.38
N TRP A 196 14.48 -0.43 3.14
CA TRP A 196 14.48 -1.88 3.27
C TRP A 196 14.24 -2.59 1.93
N MET A 197 13.27 -2.10 1.11
CA MET A 197 13.02 -2.63 -0.24
C MET A 197 14.23 -2.49 -1.16
N ILE A 198 14.97 -1.39 -1.07
CA ILE A 198 16.23 -1.19 -1.80
C ILE A 198 17.27 -2.23 -1.37
N ALA A 199 17.45 -2.45 -0.07
CA ALA A 199 18.38 -3.45 0.44
C ALA A 199 18.03 -4.87 -0.04
N TRP A 200 16.74 -5.21 -0.04
CA TRP A 200 16.24 -6.47 -0.55
C TRP A 200 16.51 -6.66 -2.06
N ALA A 201 16.29 -5.63 -2.87
CA ALA A 201 16.62 -5.66 -4.31
C ALA A 201 18.13 -5.79 -4.53
N LEU A 202 18.95 -5.07 -3.76
CA LEU A 202 20.42 -5.17 -3.81
C LEU A 202 20.91 -6.59 -3.47
N ARG A 203 20.32 -7.25 -2.46
CA ARG A 203 20.61 -8.66 -2.16
C ARG A 203 20.30 -9.57 -3.33
N SER A 204 19.16 -9.39 -3.98
CA SER A 204 18.77 -10.17 -5.15
C SER A 204 19.71 -9.96 -6.34
N LEU A 205 20.32 -8.77 -6.45
CA LEU A 205 21.40 -8.45 -7.40
C LEU A 205 22.79 -8.94 -6.96
N ARG A 206 22.90 -9.63 -5.81
CA ARG A 206 24.15 -10.04 -5.16
C ARG A 206 25.09 -8.88 -4.78
N ARG A 207 24.56 -7.67 -4.66
CA ARG A 207 25.25 -6.47 -4.21
C ARG A 207 25.22 -6.38 -2.68
N HIS A 208 25.74 -7.41 -2.03
CA HIS A 208 25.59 -7.61 -0.58
C HIS A 208 26.22 -6.49 0.27
N ASP A 209 27.36 -5.94 -0.16
CA ASP A 209 28.02 -4.86 0.60
C ASP A 209 27.19 -3.56 0.55
N ASP A 210 26.60 -3.25 -0.61
CA ASP A 210 25.70 -2.12 -0.76
C ASP A 210 24.42 -2.30 0.09
N ALA A 211 23.84 -3.51 0.08
CA ALA A 211 22.68 -3.85 0.90
C ALA A 211 23.00 -3.67 2.40
N LEU A 212 24.13 -4.19 2.86
CA LEU A 212 24.57 -4.06 4.26
C LEU A 212 24.80 -2.61 4.65
N ALA A 213 25.31 -1.77 3.76
CA ALA A 213 25.49 -0.34 4.01
C ALA A 213 24.13 0.39 4.24
N VAL A 214 23.11 0.05 3.44
CA VAL A 214 21.75 0.57 3.63
C VAL A 214 21.15 0.08 4.95
N LEU A 215 21.28 -1.22 5.23
CA LEU A 215 20.71 -1.86 6.42
C LEU A 215 21.36 -1.37 7.72
N ALA A 216 22.66 -1.10 7.72
CA ALA A 216 23.36 -0.54 8.90
C ALA A 216 22.81 0.83 9.28
N ARG A 217 22.46 1.67 8.29
CA ARG A 217 21.79 2.96 8.54
C ARG A 217 20.38 2.75 9.10
N LEU A 218 19.63 1.80 8.56
CA LEU A 218 18.29 1.46 9.06
C LEU A 218 18.33 0.93 10.49
N GLU A 219 19.27 0.03 10.81
CA GLU A 219 19.46 -0.47 12.18
C GLU A 219 19.70 0.69 13.16
N ALA A 220 20.57 1.65 12.80
CA ALA A 220 20.85 2.82 13.62
C ALA A 220 19.62 3.74 13.78
N GLU A 221 18.87 3.98 12.72
CA GLU A 221 17.63 4.79 12.75
C GLU A 221 16.56 4.16 13.65
N TYR A 222 16.35 2.84 13.54
CA TYR A 222 15.38 2.12 14.36
C TYR A 222 15.83 2.04 15.83
N ALA A 223 17.14 1.86 16.08
CA ALA A 223 17.70 1.88 17.42
C ALA A 223 17.52 3.27 18.09
N ALA A 224 17.80 4.35 17.36
CA ALA A 224 17.61 5.73 17.85
C ALA A 224 16.13 6.04 18.16
N ALA A 225 15.19 5.41 17.42
CA ALA A 225 13.76 5.52 17.68
C ALA A 225 13.26 4.62 18.83
N GLY A 226 14.10 3.75 19.39
CA GLY A 226 13.70 2.74 20.38
C GLY A 226 12.74 1.67 19.84
N GLN A 227 12.74 1.45 18.53
CA GLN A 227 11.82 0.56 17.81
C GLN A 227 12.59 -0.41 16.92
N PRO A 228 13.37 -1.36 17.46
CA PRO A 228 14.12 -2.31 16.65
C PRO A 228 13.17 -3.11 15.75
N ASP A 229 13.61 -3.39 14.51
CA ASP A 229 12.81 -4.04 13.49
C ASP A 229 13.40 -5.42 13.16
N GLY A 230 12.58 -6.48 13.32
CA GLY A 230 12.99 -7.86 13.09
C GLY A 230 13.28 -8.17 11.63
N TYR A 231 12.61 -7.53 10.69
CA TYR A 231 12.83 -7.70 9.26
C TYR A 231 14.17 -7.09 8.81
N VAL A 232 14.59 -5.99 9.42
CA VAL A 232 15.92 -5.40 9.18
C VAL A 232 17.01 -6.37 9.64
N PHE A 233 16.87 -6.97 10.82
CA PHE A 233 17.84 -7.95 11.31
C PHE A 233 17.86 -9.22 10.44
N GLU A 234 16.72 -9.72 10.02
CA GLU A 234 16.65 -10.85 9.10
C GLU A 234 17.39 -10.55 7.79
N GLU A 235 17.14 -9.38 7.19
CA GLU A 235 17.77 -9.00 5.92
C GLU A 235 19.29 -8.81 6.05
N ILE A 236 19.80 -8.31 7.19
CA ILE A 236 21.24 -8.28 7.50
C ILE A 236 21.79 -9.72 7.56
N GLY A 237 21.11 -10.60 8.29
CA GLY A 237 21.49 -12.01 8.41
C GLY A 237 21.56 -12.71 7.06
N GLU A 238 20.57 -12.50 6.19
CA GLU A 238 20.52 -13.08 4.84
C GLU A 238 21.69 -12.60 3.96
N ASN A 239 22.04 -11.32 4.01
CA ASN A 239 23.18 -10.79 3.25
C ASN A 239 24.52 -11.36 3.76
N LEU A 240 24.72 -11.47 5.07
CA LEU A 240 25.90 -12.06 5.66
C LEU A 240 26.01 -13.55 5.33
N LEU A 241 24.91 -14.30 5.40
CA LEU A 241 24.84 -15.71 5.03
C LEU A 241 25.20 -15.92 3.55
N ALA A 242 24.68 -15.08 2.66
CA ALA A 242 25.01 -15.11 1.24
C ALA A 242 26.51 -14.84 0.97
N GLN A 243 27.17 -14.09 1.84
CA GLN A 243 28.62 -13.87 1.81
C GLN A 243 29.43 -14.99 2.52
N LYS A 244 28.78 -16.07 2.98
CA LYS A 244 29.39 -17.15 3.76
C LYS A 244 30.00 -16.70 5.09
N LYS A 245 29.42 -15.65 5.69
CA LYS A 245 29.80 -15.09 7.00
C LYS A 245 28.85 -15.60 8.09
N ASP A 246 28.70 -16.92 8.19
CA ASP A 246 27.67 -17.58 9.02
C ASP A 246 27.74 -17.19 10.48
N GLU A 247 28.96 -17.12 11.06
CA GLU A 247 29.14 -16.71 12.47
C GLU A 247 28.66 -15.26 12.73
N ALA A 248 28.87 -14.35 11.76
CA ALA A 248 28.41 -12.98 11.86
C ALA A 248 26.90 -12.87 11.63
N ALA A 249 26.28 -13.77 10.85
CA ALA A 249 24.84 -13.80 10.57
C ALA A 249 24.01 -14.27 11.77
N ARG A 250 24.50 -15.26 12.56
CA ARG A 250 23.77 -15.87 13.68
C ARG A 250 23.16 -14.89 14.66
N PRO A 251 23.88 -13.88 15.22
CA PRO A 251 23.29 -12.93 16.17
C PRO A 251 22.17 -12.10 15.54
N TYR A 252 22.22 -11.80 14.25
CA TYR A 252 21.15 -11.10 13.54
C TYR A 252 19.91 -11.97 13.39
N PHE A 253 20.05 -13.23 13.00
CA PHE A 253 18.93 -14.16 13.00
C PHE A 253 18.32 -14.39 14.38
N ALA A 254 19.14 -14.37 15.44
CA ALA A 254 18.63 -14.46 16.81
C ALA A 254 17.79 -13.23 17.20
N LYS A 255 18.24 -12.01 16.86
CA LYS A 255 17.46 -10.77 17.06
C LYS A 255 16.18 -10.78 16.24
N ALA A 256 16.25 -11.19 14.96
CA ALA A 256 15.08 -11.30 14.08
C ALA A 256 14.05 -12.27 14.64
N TRP A 257 14.47 -13.47 15.01
CA TRP A 257 13.58 -14.47 15.61
C TRP A 257 12.92 -13.97 16.90
N ALA A 258 13.69 -13.34 17.80
CA ALA A 258 13.16 -12.82 19.06
C ALA A 258 12.05 -11.78 18.85
N LEU A 259 12.23 -10.86 17.91
CA LEU A 259 11.23 -9.83 17.61
C LEU A 259 10.03 -10.38 16.83
N LEU A 260 10.29 -11.13 15.76
CA LEU A 260 9.24 -11.60 14.87
C LEU A 260 8.39 -12.71 15.48
N SER A 261 8.93 -13.54 16.39
CA SER A 261 8.14 -14.55 17.10
C SER A 261 7.21 -13.96 18.16
N ALA A 262 7.51 -12.76 18.64
CA ALA A 262 6.65 -12.02 19.57
C ALA A 262 5.51 -11.25 18.87
N ASP A 263 5.54 -11.14 17.54
CA ASP A 263 4.48 -10.48 16.77
C ASP A 263 3.22 -11.35 16.77
N THR A 264 2.12 -10.79 17.25
CA THR A 264 0.79 -11.43 17.31
C THR A 264 -0.19 -10.84 16.29
N SER A 265 0.28 -9.98 15.38
CA SER A 265 -0.55 -9.37 14.35
C SER A 265 -1.04 -10.38 13.32
N LEU A 266 -2.05 -10.01 12.54
CA LEU A 266 -2.55 -10.84 11.43
C LEU A 266 -1.50 -11.03 10.32
N ASP A 267 -0.55 -10.10 10.21
CA ASP A 267 0.52 -10.10 9.22
C ASP A 267 1.82 -10.72 9.76
N ARG A 268 1.75 -11.42 10.90
CA ARG A 268 2.92 -12.08 11.49
C ARG A 268 3.57 -13.07 10.52
N PRO A 269 4.90 -13.27 10.60
CA PRO A 269 5.59 -14.27 9.77
C PRO A 269 5.02 -15.68 9.95
N SER A 270 5.09 -16.48 8.89
CA SER A 270 4.67 -17.88 8.93
C SER A 270 5.52 -18.69 9.92
N ASP A 271 4.94 -19.75 10.49
CA ASP A 271 5.64 -20.64 11.42
C ASP A 271 6.87 -21.28 10.77
N GLU A 272 6.85 -21.52 9.45
CA GLU A 272 8.00 -22.03 8.70
C GLU A 272 9.15 -21.02 8.68
N ARG A 273 8.85 -19.72 8.41
CA ARG A 273 9.83 -18.64 8.44
C ARG A 273 10.45 -18.51 9.83
N LEU A 274 9.64 -18.50 10.89
CA LEU A 274 10.12 -18.43 12.27
C LEU A 274 10.99 -19.64 12.64
N ALA A 275 10.61 -20.85 12.25
CA ALA A 275 11.43 -22.05 12.46
C ALA A 275 12.76 -21.97 11.71
N ARG A 276 12.79 -21.38 10.50
CA ARG A 276 14.04 -21.15 9.76
C ARG A 276 14.95 -20.17 10.49
N LEU A 277 14.41 -19.03 10.93
CA LEU A 277 15.17 -18.03 11.71
C LEU A 277 15.76 -18.64 12.98
N GLN A 278 14.99 -19.44 13.71
CA GLN A 278 15.46 -20.15 14.89
C GLN A 278 16.61 -21.12 14.59
N ARG A 279 16.55 -21.85 13.47
CA ARG A 279 17.66 -22.73 13.06
C ARG A 279 18.91 -21.97 12.73
N LEU A 280 18.80 -20.85 12.00
CA LEU A 280 19.93 -20.02 11.59
C LEU A 280 20.54 -19.20 12.73
N SER A 281 19.85 -19.07 13.85
CA SER A 281 20.32 -18.36 15.05
C SER A 281 21.26 -19.23 15.93
N ARG A 282 21.39 -20.54 15.65
CA ARG A 282 22.21 -21.52 16.37
C ARG A 282 23.51 -21.78 15.63
#